data_88d47d53f94d572820887818b97be107
#
_entry.id   88d47d53f94d572820887818b97be107
#
_cell.length_a   1.000
_cell.length_b   1.000
_cell.length_c   1.000
_cell.angle_alpha   90.00
_cell.angle_beta   90.00
_cell.angle_gamma   90.00
#
_symmetry.space_group_name_H-M   'P 1'
#
loop_
_entity.id
_entity.type
_entity.pdbx_description
1 polymer ?
#
loop_
_entity_poly.entity_id
_entity_poly.type
_entity_poly.pdbx_seq_one_letter_code
_entity_poly.pdbx_strand_id
1 'polypeptide(L)'
;MAELDWEGMPIHQRIRADWRTPEILIEGSLNCAKTTLALDKEIEALLKYPGIPILLFRWTEDATTTKLRVAFDELCAIRGVQTSWESKEKRYVLPNGSSAYAFGLKANSLIEEYNKIRGLGVSRIMGDQVEEVRPSVAAELRGRLRPNLTATLRNDRYPFQLTFVANPSDYEFWLSREFPYGDRIKGRKVHSISVFDNKHLPQESIESLLRQYPSDHPKHLTMIMGQRGPNITGVPVYDGLYQKAIHWRPITYSERLPILESFEFGKHTPVWVCAQVMHSGGIAILGGMIGESLILEDFLPLVKQCRQDWFPKSAVFKTCTAPMGEQQQTLSRRYTPLDILRRHGFTAQWRDNGNSPDVRLAMIENISAYLRRRNAGGEESIGVETNPKRFIIAAREEHRESPFVHHAFEGGYVWDPHFVSVANKELRQPAEDDKFANVMHALENIELNFCAGQQTSLERDTRKAANRQQVDLESSPNAWMWQ
;
A
#
# COMPACT_ATOMS: atom_id res chain seq x y z
N MET A 1 33.26 -9.15 -28.35
CA MET A 1 31.96 -8.59 -27.91
C MET A 1 32.27 -7.60 -26.80
N ALA A 2 31.82 -6.38 -26.91
CA ALA A 2 31.94 -5.42 -25.83
C ALA A 2 30.97 -5.86 -24.70
N GLU A 3 31.44 -5.90 -23.46
CA GLU A 3 30.59 -6.07 -22.29
C GLU A 3 30.19 -4.71 -21.75
N LEU A 4 28.96 -4.61 -21.21
CA LEU A 4 28.59 -3.44 -20.45
C LEU A 4 29.39 -3.41 -19.17
N ASP A 5 29.89 -2.21 -18.84
CA ASP A 5 30.70 -2.03 -17.62
C ASP A 5 29.81 -1.95 -16.38
N TRP A 6 29.71 -3.06 -15.65
CA TRP A 6 29.08 -3.16 -14.33
C TRP A 6 30.07 -3.09 -13.18
N GLU A 7 31.35 -2.84 -13.46
CA GLU A 7 32.37 -2.72 -12.42
C GLU A 7 32.05 -1.53 -11.49
N GLY A 8 32.22 -1.71 -10.19
CA GLY A 8 31.86 -0.69 -9.19
C GLY A 8 30.36 -0.52 -8.92
N MET A 9 29.51 -1.40 -9.46
CA MET A 9 28.05 -1.43 -9.23
C MET A 9 27.65 -2.74 -8.52
N PRO A 10 27.90 -2.89 -7.23
CA PRO A 10 27.85 -4.19 -6.52
C PRO A 10 26.46 -4.83 -6.53
N ILE A 11 25.38 -4.05 -6.49
CA ILE A 11 24.01 -4.57 -6.55
C ILE A 11 23.74 -5.15 -7.94
N HIS A 12 24.10 -4.42 -9.00
CA HIS A 12 23.94 -4.86 -10.39
C HIS A 12 24.74 -6.13 -10.68
N GLN A 13 26.00 -6.18 -10.22
CA GLN A 13 26.85 -7.38 -10.35
C GLN A 13 26.25 -8.59 -9.64
N ARG A 14 25.70 -8.41 -8.44
CA ARG A 14 25.04 -9.48 -7.68
C ARG A 14 23.82 -10.03 -8.40
N ILE A 15 22.99 -9.16 -8.96
CA ILE A 15 21.78 -9.54 -9.71
C ILE A 15 22.18 -10.27 -11.00
N ARG A 16 23.19 -9.75 -11.72
CA ARG A 16 23.71 -10.35 -12.95
C ARG A 16 24.26 -11.74 -12.71
N ALA A 17 24.97 -11.96 -11.60
CA ALA A 17 25.56 -13.24 -11.23
C ALA A 17 24.55 -14.28 -10.68
N ASP A 18 23.32 -13.88 -10.33
CA ASP A 18 22.33 -14.79 -9.77
C ASP A 18 21.55 -15.54 -10.86
N TRP A 19 22.08 -16.70 -11.24
CA TRP A 19 21.46 -17.64 -12.19
C TRP A 19 20.61 -18.72 -11.52
N ARG A 20 20.58 -18.76 -10.17
CA ARG A 20 19.99 -19.88 -9.42
C ARG A 20 18.65 -19.56 -8.79
N THR A 21 18.41 -18.32 -8.47
CA THR A 21 17.12 -17.90 -7.88
C THR A 21 16.01 -18.01 -8.92
N PRO A 22 14.97 -18.82 -8.68
CA PRO A 22 13.90 -19.03 -9.67
C PRO A 22 13.13 -17.79 -10.05
N GLU A 23 12.85 -16.91 -9.08
CA GLU A 23 12.09 -15.68 -9.28
C GLU A 23 12.84 -14.49 -8.66
N ILE A 24 13.14 -13.49 -9.47
CA ILE A 24 13.80 -12.25 -9.04
C ILE A 24 12.89 -11.07 -9.35
N LEU A 25 12.68 -10.19 -8.37
CA LEU A 25 12.12 -8.86 -8.57
C LEU A 25 13.24 -7.82 -8.43
N ILE A 26 13.41 -7.02 -9.47
CA ILE A 26 14.31 -5.86 -9.48
C ILE A 26 13.44 -4.62 -9.36
N GLU A 27 13.35 -4.06 -8.17
CA GLU A 27 12.73 -2.76 -7.93
C GLU A 27 13.81 -1.67 -7.98
N GLY A 28 13.47 -0.51 -8.49
CA GLY A 28 14.48 0.54 -8.51
C GLY A 28 13.92 1.92 -8.83
N SER A 29 14.68 2.92 -8.41
CA SER A 29 14.41 4.33 -8.66
C SER A 29 14.41 4.66 -10.17
N LEU A 30 14.12 5.91 -10.49
CA LEU A 30 14.33 6.43 -11.85
C LEU A 30 15.81 6.34 -12.22
N ASN A 31 16.10 6.03 -13.48
CA ASN A 31 17.44 6.02 -14.06
C ASN A 31 18.49 5.12 -13.34
N CYS A 32 18.07 4.16 -12.53
CA CYS A 32 18.97 3.23 -11.82
C CYS A 32 19.48 2.07 -12.69
N ALA A 33 19.22 2.06 -14.01
CA ALA A 33 19.65 1.05 -14.99
C ALA A 33 19.01 -0.36 -14.80
N LYS A 34 17.89 -0.49 -14.08
CA LYS A 34 17.24 -1.80 -13.81
C LYS A 34 16.83 -2.57 -15.08
N THR A 35 16.22 -1.89 -16.07
CA THR A 35 15.78 -2.49 -17.33
C THR A 35 16.98 -2.92 -18.18
N THR A 36 18.00 -2.06 -18.25
CA THR A 36 19.24 -2.34 -18.97
C THR A 36 19.95 -3.57 -18.38
N LEU A 37 20.04 -3.65 -17.06
CA LEU A 37 20.63 -4.79 -16.34
C LEU A 37 19.88 -6.10 -16.63
N ALA A 38 18.56 -6.06 -16.57
CA ALA A 38 17.75 -7.25 -16.82
C ALA A 38 17.88 -7.73 -18.27
N LEU A 39 17.83 -6.80 -19.24
CA LEU A 39 18.03 -7.14 -20.66
C LEU A 39 19.44 -7.67 -20.94
N ASP A 40 20.48 -7.05 -20.37
CA ASP A 40 21.85 -7.53 -20.52
C ASP A 40 22.02 -8.96 -20.03
N LYS A 41 21.39 -9.30 -18.90
CA LYS A 41 21.36 -10.65 -18.36
C LYS A 41 20.66 -11.65 -19.29
N GLU A 42 19.55 -11.25 -19.91
CA GLU A 42 18.85 -12.11 -20.89
C GLU A 42 19.65 -12.27 -22.19
N ILE A 43 20.32 -11.22 -22.67
CA ILE A 43 21.25 -11.32 -23.81
C ILE A 43 22.41 -12.28 -23.49
N GLU A 44 22.97 -12.22 -22.28
CA GLU A 44 23.97 -13.17 -21.83
C GLU A 44 23.45 -14.61 -21.86
N ALA A 45 22.20 -14.84 -21.41
CA ALA A 45 21.57 -16.16 -21.48
C ALA A 45 21.43 -16.66 -22.92
N LEU A 46 20.98 -15.80 -23.85
CA LEU A 46 20.85 -16.15 -25.28
C LEU A 46 22.18 -16.55 -25.92
N LEU A 47 23.28 -15.90 -25.50
CA LEU A 47 24.62 -16.23 -26.00
C LEU A 47 25.20 -17.49 -25.39
N LYS A 48 25.02 -17.65 -24.07
CA LYS A 48 25.63 -18.73 -23.28
C LYS A 48 24.95 -20.08 -23.48
N TYR A 49 23.67 -20.10 -23.75
CA TYR A 49 22.86 -21.32 -23.87
C TYR A 49 22.25 -21.45 -25.26
N PRO A 50 22.95 -22.07 -26.24
CA PRO A 50 22.44 -22.19 -27.61
C PRO A 50 21.07 -22.87 -27.67
N GLY A 51 20.14 -22.28 -28.43
CA GLY A 51 18.77 -22.77 -28.58
C GLY A 51 17.82 -22.41 -27.45
N ILE A 52 18.24 -21.60 -26.46
CA ILE A 52 17.38 -21.18 -25.35
C ILE A 52 16.24 -20.27 -25.83
N PRO A 53 14.96 -20.55 -25.49
CA PRO A 53 13.86 -19.65 -25.73
C PRO A 53 13.63 -18.77 -24.50
N ILE A 54 13.48 -17.46 -24.69
CA ILE A 54 13.11 -16.50 -23.64
C ILE A 54 11.89 -15.68 -24.03
N LEU A 55 11.20 -15.09 -23.07
CA LEU A 55 10.13 -14.13 -23.26
C LEU A 55 10.55 -12.78 -22.67
N LEU A 56 10.44 -11.72 -23.47
CA LEU A 56 10.55 -10.33 -23.07
C LEU A 56 9.17 -9.69 -23.22
N PHE A 57 8.67 -8.99 -22.19
CA PHE A 57 7.35 -8.38 -22.29
C PHE A 57 7.23 -7.09 -21.47
N ARG A 58 6.31 -6.25 -21.91
CA ARG A 58 5.64 -5.21 -21.13
C ARG A 58 4.13 -5.45 -21.13
N TRP A 59 3.39 -4.65 -20.37
CA TRP A 59 1.94 -4.81 -20.34
C TRP A 59 1.30 -4.55 -21.70
N THR A 60 1.64 -3.43 -22.37
CA THR A 60 1.06 -3.07 -23.68
C THR A 60 1.98 -3.44 -24.84
N GLU A 61 1.38 -3.72 -26.01
CA GLU A 61 2.13 -3.99 -27.23
C GLU A 61 2.95 -2.77 -27.69
N ASP A 62 2.36 -1.58 -27.57
CA ASP A 62 3.04 -0.33 -27.90
C ASP A 62 4.29 -0.14 -27.03
N ALA A 63 4.17 -0.25 -25.71
CA ALA A 63 5.31 -0.12 -24.81
C ALA A 63 6.38 -1.20 -25.03
N THR A 64 5.98 -2.41 -25.41
CA THR A 64 6.94 -3.46 -25.77
C THR A 64 7.69 -3.09 -27.06
N THR A 65 6.99 -2.61 -28.07
CA THR A 65 7.59 -2.28 -29.37
C THR A 65 8.46 -1.01 -29.30
N THR A 66 7.95 0.06 -28.70
CA THR A 66 8.58 1.38 -28.74
C THR A 66 9.63 1.60 -27.65
N LYS A 67 9.66 0.76 -26.60
CA LYS A 67 10.59 0.91 -25.47
C LYS A 67 11.46 -0.34 -25.28
N LEU A 68 10.83 -1.49 -24.97
CA LEU A 68 11.57 -2.68 -24.59
C LEU A 68 12.39 -3.26 -25.73
N ARG A 69 11.80 -3.36 -26.95
CA ARG A 69 12.49 -3.85 -28.14
C ARG A 69 13.60 -2.90 -28.57
N VAL A 70 13.35 -1.59 -28.54
CA VAL A 70 14.39 -0.59 -28.86
C VAL A 70 15.58 -0.75 -27.94
N ALA A 71 15.36 -0.84 -26.62
CA ALA A 71 16.44 -1.05 -25.67
C ALA A 71 17.17 -2.40 -25.88
N PHE A 72 16.44 -3.45 -26.25
CA PHE A 72 17.05 -4.74 -26.57
C PHE A 72 17.91 -4.66 -27.84
N ASP A 73 17.44 -4.01 -28.91
CA ASP A 73 18.18 -3.82 -30.15
C ASP A 73 19.46 -3.00 -29.93
N GLU A 74 19.37 -1.91 -29.16
CA GLU A 74 20.53 -1.08 -28.78
C GLU A 74 21.57 -1.89 -28.01
N LEU A 75 21.15 -2.68 -27.01
CA LEU A 75 22.06 -3.52 -26.24
C LEU A 75 22.69 -4.64 -27.09
N CYS A 76 21.93 -5.27 -27.98
CA CYS A 76 22.47 -6.23 -28.94
C CYS A 76 23.54 -5.57 -29.84
N ALA A 77 23.28 -4.37 -30.33
CA ALA A 77 24.24 -3.62 -31.15
C ALA A 77 25.53 -3.30 -30.38
N ILE A 78 25.42 -2.80 -29.12
CA ILE A 78 26.57 -2.51 -28.25
C ILE A 78 27.41 -3.78 -28.00
N ARG A 79 26.73 -4.92 -27.79
CA ARG A 79 27.41 -6.20 -27.55
C ARG A 79 27.88 -6.92 -28.84
N GLY A 80 27.60 -6.39 -30.01
CA GLY A 80 27.91 -7.00 -31.29
C GLY A 80 27.13 -8.31 -31.52
N VAL A 81 25.91 -8.44 -30.99
CA VAL A 81 25.05 -9.61 -31.12
C VAL A 81 24.21 -9.48 -32.37
N GLN A 82 24.33 -10.44 -33.26
CA GLN A 82 23.48 -10.50 -34.47
C GLN A 82 22.14 -11.13 -34.15
N THR A 83 21.07 -10.43 -34.52
CA THR A 83 19.69 -10.92 -34.37
C THR A 83 18.91 -10.71 -35.64
N SER A 84 17.92 -11.55 -35.91
CA SER A 84 16.92 -11.37 -36.95
C SER A 84 15.53 -11.35 -36.33
N TRP A 85 14.66 -10.42 -36.78
CA TRP A 85 13.30 -10.32 -36.29
C TRP A 85 12.30 -11.08 -37.17
N GLU A 86 11.59 -12.03 -36.60
CA GLU A 86 10.49 -12.77 -37.21
C GLU A 86 9.14 -12.15 -36.78
N SER A 87 8.55 -11.33 -37.65
CA SER A 87 7.37 -10.53 -37.27
C SER A 87 6.12 -11.37 -37.00
N LYS A 88 5.94 -12.51 -37.68
CA LYS A 88 4.80 -13.40 -37.50
C LYS A 88 4.80 -14.06 -36.14
N GLU A 89 5.95 -14.53 -35.72
CA GLU A 89 6.19 -15.20 -34.42
C GLU A 89 6.49 -14.22 -33.29
N LYS A 90 6.66 -12.94 -33.60
CA LYS A 90 7.05 -11.87 -32.67
C LYS A 90 8.29 -12.25 -31.86
N ARG A 91 9.34 -12.69 -32.52
CA ARG A 91 10.59 -13.09 -31.86
C ARG A 91 11.84 -12.66 -32.60
N TYR A 92 12.88 -12.47 -31.83
CA TYR A 92 14.26 -12.42 -32.33
C TYR A 92 14.83 -13.82 -32.42
N VAL A 93 15.63 -14.08 -33.42
CA VAL A 93 16.38 -15.34 -33.63
C VAL A 93 17.86 -14.99 -33.71
N LEU A 94 18.69 -15.76 -32.99
CA LEU A 94 20.14 -15.63 -33.01
C LEU A 94 20.77 -16.76 -33.84
N PRO A 95 22.00 -16.58 -34.39
CA PRO A 95 22.67 -17.61 -35.18
C PRO A 95 22.91 -18.93 -34.47
N ASN A 96 22.97 -18.93 -33.11
CA ASN A 96 23.11 -20.11 -32.28
C ASN A 96 21.79 -20.86 -32.02
N GLY A 97 20.70 -20.44 -32.67
CA GLY A 97 19.37 -21.04 -32.53
C GLY A 97 18.57 -20.53 -31.31
N SER A 98 19.13 -19.65 -30.49
CA SER A 98 18.41 -19.04 -29.38
C SER A 98 17.34 -18.07 -29.88
N SER A 99 16.26 -17.88 -29.13
CA SER A 99 15.17 -17.00 -29.53
C SER A 99 14.64 -16.18 -28.35
N ALA A 100 14.27 -14.91 -28.62
CA ALA A 100 13.62 -14.03 -27.68
C ALA A 100 12.27 -13.57 -28.24
N TYR A 101 11.18 -14.10 -27.68
CA TYR A 101 9.84 -13.59 -27.96
C TYR A 101 9.70 -12.20 -27.34
N ALA A 102 9.07 -11.27 -28.03
CA ALA A 102 8.88 -9.89 -27.56
C ALA A 102 7.50 -9.36 -27.95
N PHE A 103 6.55 -9.30 -27.00
CA PHE A 103 5.19 -8.81 -27.24
C PHE A 103 4.51 -8.34 -25.95
N GLY A 104 3.45 -7.50 -26.12
CA GLY A 104 2.62 -7.02 -25.02
C GLY A 104 1.57 -8.04 -24.60
N LEU A 105 1.34 -8.14 -23.29
CA LEU A 105 0.38 -9.11 -22.74
C LEU A 105 -1.06 -8.61 -22.74
N LYS A 106 -1.29 -7.29 -22.61
CA LYS A 106 -2.63 -6.70 -22.56
C LYS A 106 -3.50 -7.13 -23.75
N ALA A 107 -4.73 -7.51 -23.48
CA ALA A 107 -5.76 -7.78 -24.46
C ALA A 107 -7.12 -7.24 -23.98
N ASN A 108 -8.18 -7.42 -24.79
CA ASN A 108 -9.51 -6.91 -24.49
C ASN A 108 -10.19 -7.67 -23.34
N SER A 109 -9.76 -8.90 -23.07
CA SER A 109 -10.27 -9.72 -21.99
C SER A 109 -9.16 -10.53 -21.30
N LEU A 110 -9.40 -10.95 -20.06
CA LEU A 110 -8.48 -11.80 -19.29
C LEU A 110 -8.22 -13.15 -20.00
N ILE A 111 -9.21 -13.70 -20.68
CA ILE A 111 -9.08 -14.94 -21.43
C ILE A 111 -8.11 -14.76 -22.60
N GLU A 112 -8.20 -13.64 -23.31
CA GLU A 112 -7.28 -13.32 -24.40
C GLU A 112 -5.87 -13.07 -23.91
N GLU A 113 -5.70 -12.44 -22.73
CA GLU A 113 -4.40 -12.27 -22.07
C GLU A 113 -3.77 -13.64 -21.78
N TYR A 114 -4.55 -14.58 -21.22
CA TYR A 114 -4.07 -15.96 -21.00
C TYR A 114 -3.74 -16.68 -22.32
N ASN A 115 -4.54 -16.49 -23.37
CA ASN A 115 -4.30 -17.15 -24.66
C ASN A 115 -3.00 -16.69 -25.33
N LYS A 116 -2.57 -15.44 -25.12
CA LYS A 116 -1.25 -14.97 -25.58
C LYS A 116 -0.08 -15.73 -24.97
N ILE A 117 -0.22 -16.17 -23.71
CA ILE A 117 0.84 -16.87 -22.97
C ILE A 117 0.69 -18.40 -23.06
N ARG A 118 -0.54 -18.91 -23.22
CA ARG A 118 -0.81 -20.34 -23.36
C ARG A 118 -0.14 -20.88 -24.61
N GLY A 119 0.52 -22.02 -24.48
CA GLY A 119 1.28 -22.59 -25.59
C GLY A 119 2.77 -22.20 -25.60
N LEU A 120 3.17 -21.11 -24.95
CA LEU A 120 4.59 -20.79 -24.78
C LEU A 120 5.30 -21.84 -23.94
N GLY A 121 6.51 -22.18 -24.34
CA GLY A 121 7.45 -22.97 -23.55
C GLY A 121 8.78 -22.24 -23.58
N VAL A 122 9.08 -21.48 -22.52
CA VAL A 122 10.28 -20.65 -22.44
C VAL A 122 11.06 -20.99 -21.18
N SER A 123 12.37 -20.90 -21.26
CA SER A 123 13.23 -21.19 -20.12
C SER A 123 13.42 -19.97 -19.22
N ARG A 124 13.27 -18.77 -19.79
CA ARG A 124 13.41 -17.52 -19.06
C ARG A 124 12.32 -16.53 -19.46
N ILE A 125 11.90 -15.74 -18.51
CA ILE A 125 10.90 -14.67 -18.70
C ILE A 125 11.43 -13.41 -18.06
N MET A 126 11.46 -12.31 -18.82
CA MET A 126 11.75 -10.98 -18.32
C MET A 126 10.58 -10.07 -18.61
N GLY A 127 9.97 -9.53 -17.55
CA GLY A 127 8.93 -8.50 -17.64
C GLY A 127 9.43 -7.16 -17.16
N ASP A 128 9.17 -6.10 -17.92
CA ASP A 128 9.49 -4.73 -17.55
C ASP A 128 8.21 -3.96 -17.22
N GLN A 129 8.26 -3.13 -16.18
CA GLN A 129 7.11 -2.43 -15.58
C GLN A 129 5.97 -3.38 -15.20
N VAL A 130 6.32 -4.45 -14.47
CA VAL A 130 5.33 -5.47 -14.09
C VAL A 130 4.32 -4.99 -13.05
N GLU A 131 4.49 -3.82 -12.47
CA GLU A 131 3.47 -3.15 -11.66
C GLU A 131 2.17 -2.88 -12.45
N GLU A 132 2.24 -2.82 -13.79
CA GLU A 132 1.07 -2.69 -14.65
C GLU A 132 0.34 -4.03 -14.89
N VAL A 133 0.97 -5.16 -14.56
CA VAL A 133 0.47 -6.51 -14.86
C VAL A 133 -0.49 -7.01 -13.79
N ARG A 134 -1.57 -7.68 -14.20
CA ARG A 134 -2.50 -8.29 -13.26
C ARG A 134 -1.86 -9.50 -12.54
N PRO A 135 -2.09 -9.68 -11.23
CA PRO A 135 -1.53 -10.82 -10.49
C PRO A 135 -1.84 -12.18 -11.10
N SER A 136 -3.05 -12.36 -11.64
CA SER A 136 -3.48 -13.59 -12.30
C SER A 136 -2.71 -13.89 -13.58
N VAL A 137 -2.33 -12.86 -14.34
CA VAL A 137 -1.48 -13.01 -15.54
C VAL A 137 -0.05 -13.36 -15.15
N ALA A 138 0.47 -12.75 -14.09
CA ALA A 138 1.79 -13.10 -13.55
C ALA A 138 1.84 -14.56 -13.05
N ALA A 139 0.77 -15.05 -12.44
CA ALA A 139 0.65 -16.46 -12.04
C ALA A 139 0.66 -17.41 -13.24
N GLU A 140 -0.04 -17.07 -14.35
CA GLU A 140 -0.05 -17.87 -15.59
C GLU A 140 1.35 -17.92 -16.24
N LEU A 141 2.13 -16.83 -16.19
CA LEU A 141 3.50 -16.78 -16.71
C LEU A 141 4.43 -17.81 -16.04
N ARG A 142 4.30 -18.02 -14.74
CA ARG A 142 5.10 -19.00 -14.00
C ARG A 142 4.93 -20.41 -14.54
N GLY A 143 3.72 -20.77 -14.97
CA GLY A 143 3.42 -22.05 -15.59
C GLY A 143 4.04 -22.25 -17.00
N ARG A 144 4.65 -21.20 -17.56
CA ARG A 144 5.29 -21.23 -18.89
C ARG A 144 6.79 -21.49 -18.83
N LEU A 145 7.40 -21.40 -17.65
CA LEU A 145 8.81 -21.76 -17.44
C LEU A 145 8.99 -23.28 -17.55
N ARG A 146 9.42 -23.74 -18.73
CA ARG A 146 9.64 -25.15 -19.00
C ARG A 146 10.68 -25.35 -20.12
N PRO A 147 11.37 -26.49 -20.16
CA PRO A 147 12.22 -26.82 -21.28
C PRO A 147 11.35 -26.94 -22.56
N ASN A 148 11.89 -26.48 -23.68
CA ASN A 148 11.29 -26.81 -24.96
C ASN A 148 11.59 -28.30 -25.33
N LEU A 149 10.90 -28.80 -26.36
CA LEU A 149 11.07 -30.18 -26.78
C LEU A 149 12.52 -30.50 -27.19
N THR A 150 13.17 -29.57 -27.89
CA THR A 150 14.56 -29.74 -28.34
C THR A 150 15.53 -29.83 -27.18
N ALA A 151 15.39 -28.95 -26.18
CA ALA A 151 16.20 -29.00 -24.96
C ALA A 151 15.97 -30.28 -24.17
N THR A 152 14.71 -30.76 -24.08
CA THR A 152 14.35 -31.99 -23.42
C THR A 152 15.01 -33.22 -24.11
N LEU A 153 14.95 -33.26 -25.46
CA LEU A 153 15.53 -34.36 -26.23
C LEU A 153 17.07 -34.39 -26.17
N ARG A 154 17.70 -33.21 -26.05
CA ARG A 154 19.16 -33.10 -25.93
C ARG A 154 19.65 -33.18 -24.48
N ASN A 155 18.74 -33.29 -23.51
CA ASN A 155 19.05 -33.21 -22.09
C ASN A 155 19.79 -31.91 -21.69
N ASP A 156 19.50 -30.82 -22.41
CA ASP A 156 20.09 -29.52 -22.15
C ASP A 156 19.51 -28.92 -20.86
N ARG A 157 20.37 -28.43 -19.97
CA ARG A 157 19.96 -27.78 -18.73
C ARG A 157 20.04 -26.27 -18.85
N TYR A 158 18.95 -25.67 -19.27
CA TYR A 158 18.82 -24.22 -19.25
C TYR A 158 18.45 -23.70 -17.86
N PRO A 159 18.93 -22.52 -17.45
CA PRO A 159 18.50 -21.91 -16.22
C PRO A 159 17.07 -21.40 -16.35
N PHE A 160 16.18 -21.88 -15.50
CA PHE A 160 14.81 -21.38 -15.41
C PHE A 160 14.78 -20.18 -14.48
N GLN A 161 14.38 -19.03 -15.01
CA GLN A 161 14.30 -17.82 -14.19
C GLN A 161 13.20 -16.88 -14.68
N LEU A 162 12.43 -16.38 -13.73
CA LEU A 162 11.49 -15.29 -13.92
C LEU A 162 12.11 -14.02 -13.32
N THR A 163 12.36 -13.03 -14.17
CA THR A 163 12.88 -11.72 -13.75
C THR A 163 11.81 -10.66 -13.98
N PHE A 164 11.30 -10.11 -12.90
CA PHE A 164 10.41 -8.96 -12.93
C PHE A 164 11.20 -7.69 -12.66
N VAL A 165 10.93 -6.65 -13.45
CA VAL A 165 11.47 -5.31 -13.28
C VAL A 165 10.30 -4.36 -13.04
N ALA A 166 10.37 -3.59 -11.96
CA ALA A 166 9.30 -2.69 -11.55
C ALA A 166 9.84 -1.38 -10.96
N ASN A 167 9.02 -0.35 -10.97
CA ASN A 167 9.18 0.75 -10.04
C ASN A 167 8.72 0.28 -8.65
N PRO A 168 9.31 0.80 -7.55
CA PRO A 168 8.87 0.42 -6.23
C PRO A 168 7.39 0.77 -6.05
N SER A 169 6.62 -0.21 -5.64
CA SER A 169 5.20 -0.08 -5.37
C SER A 169 4.92 0.24 -3.89
N ASP A 170 3.66 0.39 -3.54
CA ASP A 170 3.28 0.46 -2.13
C ASP A 170 3.44 -0.90 -1.43
N TYR A 171 3.46 -0.88 -0.11
CA TYR A 171 3.68 -2.08 0.70
C TYR A 171 2.56 -3.12 0.55
N GLU A 172 1.35 -2.68 0.19
CA GLU A 172 0.16 -3.50 0.04
C GLU A 172 -0.04 -4.04 -1.39
N PHE A 173 0.77 -3.58 -2.32
CA PHE A 173 0.66 -4.00 -3.70
C PHE A 173 1.00 -5.49 -3.86
N TRP A 174 0.41 -6.17 -4.84
CA TRP A 174 0.59 -7.60 -5.04
C TRP A 174 2.07 -8.04 -5.19
N LEU A 175 2.90 -7.23 -5.87
CA LEU A 175 4.35 -7.49 -5.98
C LEU A 175 5.03 -7.46 -4.61
N SER A 176 4.66 -6.53 -3.75
CA SER A 176 5.22 -6.42 -2.41
C SER A 176 4.89 -7.62 -1.53
N ARG A 177 3.68 -8.17 -1.69
CA ARG A 177 3.26 -9.40 -0.98
C ARG A 177 3.93 -10.65 -1.53
N GLU A 178 4.09 -10.74 -2.85
CA GLU A 178 4.72 -11.90 -3.49
C GLU A 178 6.25 -11.89 -3.37
N PHE A 179 6.87 -10.74 -3.21
CA PHE A 179 8.30 -10.54 -3.04
C PHE A 179 8.59 -9.70 -1.80
N PRO A 180 8.31 -10.20 -0.58
CA PRO A 180 8.61 -9.46 0.65
C PRO A 180 10.13 -9.26 0.82
N TYR A 181 10.53 -8.15 1.42
CA TYR A 181 11.94 -7.92 1.76
C TYR A 181 12.46 -9.00 2.73
N GLY A 182 13.75 -9.32 2.63
CA GLY A 182 14.42 -10.26 3.53
C GLY A 182 14.27 -11.74 3.14
N ASP A 183 14.08 -12.05 1.84
CA ASP A 183 14.07 -13.42 1.27
C ASP A 183 13.10 -14.39 2.01
N ARG A 184 11.97 -13.88 2.48
CA ARG A 184 11.01 -14.61 3.32
C ARG A 184 10.29 -15.74 2.57
N ILE A 185 10.25 -15.68 1.24
CA ILE A 185 9.64 -16.72 0.40
C ILE A 185 10.72 -17.50 -0.32
N LYS A 186 10.78 -18.81 -0.08
CA LYS A 186 11.77 -19.68 -0.71
C LYS A 186 11.69 -19.61 -2.25
N GLY A 187 12.83 -19.38 -2.87
CA GLY A 187 12.95 -19.30 -4.32
C GLY A 187 12.63 -17.92 -4.92
N ARG A 188 12.33 -16.92 -4.09
CA ARG A 188 12.07 -15.53 -4.49
C ARG A 188 13.06 -14.58 -3.83
N LYS A 189 13.56 -13.63 -4.61
CA LYS A 189 14.41 -12.54 -4.12
C LYS A 189 13.92 -11.22 -4.66
N VAL A 190 14.06 -10.18 -3.83
CA VAL A 190 13.87 -8.79 -4.24
C VAL A 190 15.18 -8.03 -4.09
N HIS A 191 15.48 -7.20 -5.08
CA HIS A 191 16.61 -6.29 -5.08
C HIS A 191 16.10 -4.87 -5.30
N SER A 192 16.47 -3.96 -4.42
CA SER A 192 16.16 -2.53 -4.55
C SER A 192 17.41 -1.79 -5.03
N ILE A 193 17.26 -1.00 -6.09
CA ILE A 193 18.34 -0.23 -6.72
C ILE A 193 18.00 1.25 -6.64
N SER A 194 18.88 2.03 -6.03
CA SER A 194 18.75 3.49 -5.95
C SER A 194 19.36 4.18 -7.18
N VAL A 195 19.06 5.45 -7.38
CA VAL A 195 19.73 6.27 -8.40
C VAL A 195 21.25 6.34 -8.20
N PHE A 196 21.69 6.26 -6.94
CA PHE A 196 23.12 6.34 -6.56
C PHE A 196 23.91 5.06 -6.88
N ASP A 197 23.22 3.95 -7.14
CA ASP A 197 23.88 2.70 -7.53
C ASP A 197 24.28 2.66 -9.00
N ASN A 198 23.84 3.64 -9.81
CA ASN A 198 24.18 3.77 -11.23
C ASN A 198 25.35 4.77 -11.42
N LYS A 199 26.57 4.27 -11.44
CA LYS A 199 27.79 5.09 -11.63
C LYS A 199 27.86 5.80 -12.99
N HIS A 200 27.09 5.35 -13.99
CA HIS A 200 27.08 5.93 -15.34
C HIS A 200 26.13 7.10 -15.46
N LEU A 201 25.31 7.36 -14.46
CA LEU A 201 24.38 8.50 -14.49
C LEU A 201 25.15 9.79 -14.21
N PRO A 202 25.06 10.79 -15.10
CA PRO A 202 25.71 12.08 -14.89
C PRO A 202 25.24 12.74 -13.57
N GLN A 203 26.17 13.41 -12.88
CA GLN A 203 25.89 14.07 -11.60
C GLN A 203 24.74 15.10 -11.73
N GLU A 204 24.68 15.82 -12.85
CA GLU A 204 23.64 16.81 -13.13
C GLU A 204 22.24 16.15 -13.20
N SER A 205 22.17 14.91 -13.70
CA SER A 205 20.92 14.15 -13.73
C SER A 205 20.48 13.75 -12.33
N ILE A 206 21.41 13.34 -11.46
CA ILE A 206 21.14 13.05 -10.05
C ILE A 206 20.64 14.31 -9.33
N GLU A 207 21.33 15.43 -9.49
CA GLU A 207 20.93 16.71 -8.91
C GLU A 207 19.55 17.19 -9.40
N SER A 208 19.25 16.97 -10.68
CA SER A 208 17.93 17.28 -11.23
C SER A 208 16.83 16.46 -10.58
N LEU A 209 17.08 15.16 -10.38
CA LEU A 209 16.13 14.27 -9.69
C LEU A 209 15.97 14.66 -8.21
N LEU A 210 17.05 15.03 -7.52
CA LEU A 210 17.00 15.47 -6.13
C LEU A 210 16.26 16.81 -5.96
N ARG A 211 16.34 17.71 -6.94
CA ARG A 211 15.52 18.94 -6.96
C ARG A 211 14.04 18.63 -7.18
N GLN A 212 13.72 17.64 -8.00
CA GLN A 212 12.34 17.23 -8.26
C GLN A 212 11.74 16.44 -7.08
N TYR A 213 12.54 15.63 -6.42
CA TYR A 213 12.15 14.76 -5.30
C TYR A 213 13.10 14.96 -4.12
N PRO A 214 13.09 16.14 -3.44
CA PRO A 214 13.92 16.38 -2.27
C PRO A 214 13.61 15.41 -1.12
N SER A 215 14.43 15.37 -0.09
CA SER A 215 14.35 14.37 0.99
C SER A 215 13.04 14.37 1.78
N ASP A 216 12.35 15.49 1.80
CA ASP A 216 11.02 15.67 2.40
C ASP A 216 9.87 15.39 1.43
N HIS A 217 10.17 15.16 0.15
CA HIS A 217 9.15 14.86 -0.84
C HIS A 217 8.60 13.44 -0.62
N PRO A 218 7.25 13.26 -0.60
CA PRO A 218 6.63 11.96 -0.36
C PRO A 218 7.12 10.82 -1.26
N LYS A 219 7.48 11.13 -2.51
CA LYS A 219 8.02 10.16 -3.47
C LYS A 219 9.55 10.01 -3.46
N HIS A 220 10.27 10.68 -2.54
CA HIS A 220 11.73 10.56 -2.46
C HIS A 220 12.16 9.09 -2.30
N LEU A 221 11.48 8.37 -1.42
CA LEU A 221 11.80 6.97 -1.12
C LEU A 221 11.70 6.08 -2.37
N THR A 222 10.66 6.27 -3.18
CA THR A 222 10.43 5.45 -4.37
C THR A 222 11.24 5.92 -5.58
N MET A 223 11.27 7.23 -5.84
CA MET A 223 11.86 7.79 -7.06
C MET A 223 13.38 7.98 -6.99
N ILE A 224 13.93 8.15 -5.78
CA ILE A 224 15.37 8.34 -5.55
C ILE A 224 16.00 7.09 -4.93
N MET A 225 15.44 6.61 -3.81
CA MET A 225 16.04 5.50 -3.06
C MET A 225 15.70 4.11 -3.62
N GLY A 226 14.74 4.02 -4.56
CA GLY A 226 14.34 2.75 -5.15
C GLY A 226 13.69 1.79 -4.15
N GLN A 227 13.12 2.31 -3.09
CA GLN A 227 12.47 1.55 -2.02
C GLN A 227 10.97 1.71 -2.06
N ARG A 228 10.26 0.73 -1.54
CA ARG A 228 8.81 0.79 -1.39
C ARG A 228 8.42 1.89 -0.43
N GLY A 229 7.35 2.56 -0.74
CA GLY A 229 6.83 3.65 0.06
C GLY A 229 5.29 3.64 0.06
N PRO A 230 4.67 4.56 0.77
CA PRO A 230 3.23 4.75 0.67
C PRO A 230 2.86 5.18 -0.76
N ASN A 231 1.70 4.73 -1.22
CA ASN A 231 1.17 5.16 -2.51
C ASN A 231 0.58 6.57 -2.39
N ILE A 232 1.38 7.59 -2.69
CA ILE A 232 0.95 8.98 -2.59
C ILE A 232 0.59 9.49 -3.98
N THR A 233 -0.70 9.46 -4.28
CA THR A 233 -1.26 9.96 -5.55
C THR A 233 -1.78 11.39 -5.46
N GLY A 234 -1.76 12.01 -4.26
CA GLY A 234 -2.28 13.36 -3.98
C GLY A 234 -1.54 14.05 -2.84
N VAL A 235 -2.11 15.13 -2.32
CA VAL A 235 -1.61 15.82 -1.11
C VAL A 235 -2.12 15.07 0.12
N PRO A 236 -1.25 14.51 0.97
CA PRO A 236 -1.67 13.77 2.15
C PRO A 236 -2.48 14.65 3.11
N VAL A 237 -3.51 14.08 3.72
CA VAL A 237 -4.36 14.81 4.69
C VAL A 237 -3.57 15.22 5.93
N TYR A 238 -2.65 14.35 6.38
CA TYR A 238 -1.82 14.58 7.57
C TYR A 238 -0.36 14.89 7.22
N ASP A 239 -0.14 15.57 6.06
CA ASP A 239 1.19 15.97 5.60
C ASP A 239 1.94 16.77 6.66
N GLY A 240 3.19 16.36 6.92
CA GLY A 240 4.06 16.98 7.93
C GLY A 240 3.65 16.74 9.40
N LEU A 241 2.49 16.12 9.68
CA LEU A 241 2.02 15.89 11.06
C LEU A 241 2.37 14.48 11.56
N TYR A 242 2.21 13.47 10.71
CA TYR A 242 2.53 12.10 11.08
C TYR A 242 4.02 11.83 10.90
N GLN A 243 4.67 11.28 11.91
CA GLN A 243 6.07 10.84 11.86
C GLN A 243 6.18 9.42 12.42
N LYS A 244 6.66 8.48 11.60
CA LYS A 244 6.83 7.06 11.96
C LYS A 244 7.64 6.88 13.24
N ALA A 245 8.77 7.59 13.36
CA ALA A 245 9.65 7.48 14.53
C ALA A 245 8.99 7.87 15.85
N ILE A 246 7.91 8.67 15.79
CA ILE A 246 7.20 9.18 16.96
C ILE A 246 5.92 8.39 17.22
N HIS A 247 5.11 8.18 16.18
CA HIS A 247 3.73 7.70 16.29
C HIS A 247 3.61 6.19 16.11
N TRP A 248 4.58 5.53 15.45
CA TRP A 248 4.63 4.08 15.27
C TRP A 248 5.47 3.44 16.36
N ARG A 249 4.85 2.87 17.38
CA ARG A 249 5.56 2.33 18.55
C ARG A 249 5.00 0.99 19.01
N PRO A 250 5.83 0.13 19.62
CA PRO A 250 5.34 -1.05 20.33
C PRO A 250 4.42 -0.62 21.46
N ILE A 251 3.18 -1.09 21.44
CA ILE A 251 2.22 -0.88 22.53
C ILE A 251 1.50 -2.18 22.85
N THR A 252 1.08 -2.31 24.11
CA THR A 252 0.24 -3.41 24.57
C THR A 252 -1.13 -2.84 24.96
N TYR A 253 -2.21 -3.54 24.62
CA TYR A 253 -3.53 -3.11 25.05
C TYR A 253 -3.70 -3.26 26.57
N SER A 254 -4.51 -2.41 27.16
CA SER A 254 -4.90 -2.52 28.56
C SER A 254 -6.13 -3.42 28.71
N GLU A 255 -6.03 -4.46 29.53
CA GLU A 255 -7.15 -5.37 29.82
C GLU A 255 -8.31 -4.66 30.56
N ARG A 256 -8.03 -3.52 31.19
CA ARG A 256 -9.00 -2.75 31.96
C ARG A 256 -9.79 -1.73 31.17
N LEU A 257 -9.35 -1.41 29.97
CA LEU A 257 -10.01 -0.44 29.10
C LEU A 257 -10.80 -1.16 28.01
N PRO A 258 -11.96 -0.65 27.61
CA PRO A 258 -12.71 -1.22 26.51
C PRO A 258 -11.90 -1.11 25.21
N ILE A 259 -12.02 -2.10 24.35
CA ILE A 259 -11.60 -2.01 22.95
C ILE A 259 -12.69 -1.27 22.18
N LEU A 260 -12.31 -0.15 21.60
CA LEU A 260 -13.15 0.61 20.67
C LEU A 260 -12.91 0.08 19.28
N GLU A 261 -13.94 -0.15 18.54
CA GLU A 261 -13.82 -0.66 17.18
C GLU A 261 -14.81 0.01 16.23
N SER A 262 -14.40 0.14 15.00
CA SER A 262 -15.23 0.71 13.94
C SER A 262 -15.18 -0.14 12.68
N PHE A 263 -16.33 -0.18 12.00
CA PHE A 263 -16.46 -0.78 10.69
C PHE A 263 -16.74 0.31 9.65
N GLU A 264 -16.08 0.19 8.50
CA GLU A 264 -16.43 0.91 7.27
C GLU A 264 -16.83 -0.10 6.20
N PHE A 265 -17.92 0.19 5.47
CA PHE A 265 -18.59 -0.78 4.61
C PHE A 265 -18.22 -0.63 3.13
N GLY A 266 -16.94 -0.63 2.81
CA GLY A 266 -16.50 -0.65 1.41
C GLY A 266 -17.14 -1.81 0.64
N LYS A 267 -17.62 -1.57 -0.56
CA LYS A 267 -18.40 -2.52 -1.37
C LYS A 267 -17.78 -3.92 -1.48
N HIS A 268 -16.47 -4.00 -1.64
CA HIS A 268 -15.67 -5.23 -1.71
C HIS A 268 -14.40 -5.14 -0.85
N THR A 269 -14.33 -4.13 -0.01
CA THR A 269 -13.20 -3.83 0.86
C THR A 269 -13.71 -3.33 2.22
N PRO A 270 -14.49 -4.15 2.95
CA PRO A 270 -14.87 -3.80 4.31
C PRO A 270 -13.63 -3.63 5.17
N VAL A 271 -13.67 -2.66 6.06
CA VAL A 271 -12.57 -2.33 6.97
C VAL A 271 -13.03 -2.45 8.41
N TRP A 272 -12.15 -2.94 9.25
CA TRP A 272 -12.27 -2.95 10.69
C TRP A 272 -11.02 -2.32 11.31
N VAL A 273 -11.19 -1.36 12.22
CA VAL A 273 -10.12 -0.73 12.98
C VAL A 273 -10.44 -0.84 14.46
N CYS A 274 -9.44 -1.14 15.29
CA CYS A 274 -9.60 -1.20 16.74
C CYS A 274 -8.58 -0.32 17.48
N ALA A 275 -9.04 0.31 18.55
CA ALA A 275 -8.27 1.27 19.31
C ALA A 275 -8.63 1.23 20.80
N GLN A 276 -7.85 1.90 21.64
CA GLN A 276 -8.18 2.25 23.00
C GLN A 276 -7.97 3.75 23.26
N VAL A 277 -8.82 4.36 24.06
CA VAL A 277 -8.58 5.70 24.60
C VAL A 277 -7.72 5.55 25.84
N MET A 278 -6.57 6.19 25.83
CA MET A 278 -5.64 6.21 26.96
C MET A 278 -6.16 7.11 28.10
N HIS A 279 -5.69 6.92 29.31
CA HIS A 279 -6.06 7.78 30.46
C HIS A 279 -5.77 9.26 30.24
N SER A 280 -4.78 9.58 29.40
CA SER A 280 -4.47 10.95 28.98
C SER A 280 -5.48 11.56 27.99
N GLY A 281 -6.47 10.78 27.54
CA GLY A 281 -7.42 11.18 26.51
C GLY A 281 -6.90 11.02 25.08
N GLY A 282 -5.69 10.48 24.87
CA GLY A 282 -5.15 10.16 23.57
C GLY A 282 -5.67 8.84 23.03
N ILE A 283 -5.39 8.56 21.75
CA ILE A 283 -5.85 7.35 21.05
C ILE A 283 -4.66 6.44 20.77
N ALA A 284 -4.78 5.18 21.13
CA ALA A 284 -3.87 4.10 20.77
C ALA A 284 -4.56 3.16 19.78
N ILE A 285 -4.13 3.19 18.51
CA ILE A 285 -4.61 2.28 17.48
C ILE A 285 -3.92 0.92 17.69
N LEU A 286 -4.71 -0.09 17.97
CA LEU A 286 -4.21 -1.43 18.31
C LEU A 286 -4.08 -2.35 17.11
N GLY A 287 -4.79 -2.06 16.03
CA GLY A 287 -4.78 -2.85 14.82
C GLY A 287 -6.03 -2.66 13.98
N GLY A 288 -6.19 -3.53 13.03
CA GLY A 288 -7.35 -3.59 12.15
C GLY A 288 -7.18 -4.60 11.04
N MET A 289 -8.12 -4.61 10.11
CA MET A 289 -8.14 -5.51 8.97
C MET A 289 -8.87 -4.86 7.79
N ILE A 290 -8.38 -5.13 6.58
CA ILE A 290 -9.09 -4.84 5.32
C ILE A 290 -9.52 -6.16 4.70
N GLY A 291 -10.81 -6.27 4.36
CA GLY A 291 -11.35 -7.42 3.64
C GLY A 291 -11.22 -7.23 2.13
N GLU A 292 -10.04 -7.50 1.56
CA GLU A 292 -9.83 -7.36 0.12
C GLU A 292 -10.64 -8.40 -0.65
N SER A 293 -11.50 -7.92 -1.55
CA SER A 293 -12.42 -8.75 -2.36
C SER A 293 -13.39 -9.60 -1.52
N LEU A 294 -13.65 -9.22 -0.28
CA LEU A 294 -14.60 -9.87 0.60
C LEU A 294 -15.91 -9.07 0.69
N ILE A 295 -17.01 -9.78 0.85
CA ILE A 295 -18.26 -9.19 1.32
C ILE A 295 -18.26 -9.14 2.85
N LEU A 296 -19.13 -8.31 3.43
CA LEU A 296 -19.16 -8.09 4.87
C LEU A 296 -19.44 -9.39 5.65
N GLU A 297 -20.33 -10.26 5.14
CA GLU A 297 -20.68 -11.54 5.76
C GLU A 297 -19.46 -12.47 5.92
N ASP A 298 -18.57 -12.52 4.93
CA ASP A 298 -17.36 -13.35 4.97
C ASP A 298 -16.23 -12.70 5.79
N PHE A 299 -16.25 -11.38 5.91
CA PHE A 299 -15.27 -10.60 6.65
C PHE A 299 -15.46 -10.72 8.17
N LEU A 300 -16.70 -10.67 8.65
CA LEU A 300 -17.01 -10.64 10.09
C LEU A 300 -16.53 -11.86 10.88
N PRO A 301 -16.58 -13.11 10.37
CA PRO A 301 -15.96 -14.26 11.04
C PRO A 301 -14.46 -14.09 11.28
N LEU A 302 -13.73 -13.50 10.32
CA LEU A 302 -12.30 -13.21 10.45
C LEU A 302 -12.04 -12.18 11.53
N VAL A 303 -12.85 -11.11 11.59
CA VAL A 303 -12.76 -10.11 12.66
C VAL A 303 -13.00 -10.74 14.04
N LYS A 304 -13.98 -11.65 14.17
CA LYS A 304 -14.21 -12.36 15.44
C LYS A 304 -13.01 -13.18 15.87
N GLN A 305 -12.39 -13.88 14.92
CA GLN A 305 -11.18 -14.64 15.21
C GLN A 305 -10.06 -13.70 15.69
N CYS A 306 -9.83 -12.59 14.98
CA CYS A 306 -8.85 -11.57 15.40
C CYS A 306 -9.14 -11.01 16.80
N ARG A 307 -10.42 -10.75 17.15
CA ARG A 307 -10.78 -10.29 18.50
C ARG A 307 -10.36 -11.29 19.58
N GLN A 308 -10.56 -12.58 19.35
CA GLN A 308 -10.17 -13.65 20.28
C GLN A 308 -8.65 -13.78 20.39
N ASP A 309 -7.95 -13.76 19.26
CA ASP A 309 -6.51 -13.95 19.22
C ASP A 309 -5.74 -12.74 19.74
N TRP A 310 -6.20 -11.53 19.42
CA TRP A 310 -5.51 -10.29 19.76
C TRP A 310 -5.84 -9.78 21.14
N PHE A 311 -7.06 -10.02 21.62
CA PHE A 311 -7.57 -9.49 22.87
C PHE A 311 -8.20 -10.57 23.76
N PRO A 312 -7.47 -11.69 24.05
CA PRO A 312 -8.04 -12.85 24.75
C PRO A 312 -8.58 -12.53 26.15
N LYS A 313 -8.08 -11.45 26.75
CA LYS A 313 -8.47 -11.03 28.11
C LYS A 313 -9.38 -9.80 28.12
N SER A 314 -9.74 -9.25 26.97
CA SER A 314 -10.64 -8.11 26.93
C SER A 314 -12.08 -8.56 26.99
N ALA A 315 -12.80 -8.07 28.01
CA ALA A 315 -14.20 -8.42 28.22
C ALA A 315 -15.18 -7.45 27.53
N VAL A 316 -14.73 -6.26 27.16
CA VAL A 316 -15.61 -5.19 26.66
C VAL A 316 -15.15 -4.66 25.33
N PHE A 317 -16.02 -4.78 24.34
CA PHE A 317 -15.88 -4.15 23.02
C PHE A 317 -17.01 -3.12 22.84
N LYS A 318 -16.67 -1.97 22.33
CA LYS A 318 -17.62 -0.91 21.95
C LYS A 318 -17.50 -0.68 20.45
N THR A 319 -18.55 -0.99 19.71
CA THR A 319 -18.56 -0.95 18.26
C THR A 319 -19.25 0.31 17.76
N CYS A 320 -18.69 0.97 16.77
CA CYS A 320 -19.34 2.05 16.03
C CYS A 320 -19.20 1.86 14.51
N THR A 321 -19.90 2.68 13.76
CA THR A 321 -19.88 2.71 12.29
C THR A 321 -20.36 4.06 11.78
N ALA A 322 -20.23 4.27 10.47
CA ALA A 322 -20.85 5.39 9.80
C ALA A 322 -22.39 5.23 9.73
N PRO A 323 -23.18 6.33 9.67
CA PRO A 323 -24.63 6.29 9.54
C PRO A 323 -25.12 5.60 8.27
N MET A 324 -24.30 5.53 7.20
CA MET A 324 -24.65 4.83 5.95
C MET A 324 -24.86 3.31 6.11
N GLY A 325 -24.54 2.73 7.25
CA GLY A 325 -24.85 1.33 7.57
C GLY A 325 -26.35 0.99 7.55
N GLU A 326 -27.23 1.98 7.64
CA GLU A 326 -28.69 1.82 7.50
C GLU A 326 -29.17 1.78 6.04
N GLN A 327 -28.35 2.20 5.07
CA GLN A 327 -28.72 2.20 3.67
C GLN A 327 -28.51 0.81 3.05
N GLN A 328 -29.45 0.35 2.23
CA GLN A 328 -29.30 -0.88 1.47
C GLN A 328 -28.15 -0.75 0.48
N GLN A 329 -27.13 -1.55 0.67
CA GLN A 329 -26.09 -1.68 -0.34
C GLN A 329 -26.55 -2.61 -1.47
N THR A 330 -26.15 -2.30 -2.70
CA THR A 330 -26.59 -2.94 -3.94
C THR A 330 -26.32 -4.46 -4.04
N LEU A 331 -25.53 -5.02 -3.16
CA LEU A 331 -25.11 -6.45 -3.19
C LEU A 331 -25.99 -7.35 -2.30
N SER A 332 -26.55 -6.84 -1.21
CA SER A 332 -27.51 -7.59 -0.40
C SER A 332 -28.90 -6.98 -0.58
N ARG A 333 -29.74 -7.61 -1.39
CA ARG A 333 -31.14 -7.16 -1.59
C ARG A 333 -32.02 -7.31 -0.35
N ARG A 334 -31.52 -7.97 0.73
CA ARG A 334 -32.36 -8.33 1.89
C ARG A 334 -31.95 -7.65 3.20
N TYR A 335 -30.67 -7.29 3.38
CA TYR A 335 -30.18 -6.84 4.68
C TYR A 335 -29.29 -5.60 4.53
N THR A 336 -29.43 -4.68 5.48
CA THR A 336 -28.51 -3.56 5.62
C THR A 336 -27.19 -4.04 6.24
N PRO A 337 -26.07 -3.32 6.07
CA PRO A 337 -24.83 -3.63 6.76
C PRO A 337 -24.99 -3.75 8.28
N LEU A 338 -25.83 -2.93 8.88
CA LEU A 338 -26.16 -3.02 10.32
C LEU A 338 -26.91 -4.30 10.68
N ASP A 339 -27.82 -4.78 9.82
CA ASP A 339 -28.50 -6.06 10.05
C ASP A 339 -27.51 -7.23 9.99
N ILE A 340 -26.54 -7.16 9.09
CA ILE A 340 -25.47 -8.15 8.95
C ILE A 340 -24.59 -8.13 10.21
N LEU A 341 -24.14 -6.95 10.68
CA LEU A 341 -23.39 -6.82 11.93
C LEU A 341 -24.16 -7.42 13.12
N ARG A 342 -25.46 -7.07 13.28
CA ARG A 342 -26.31 -7.59 14.38
C ARG A 342 -26.41 -9.11 14.35
N ARG A 343 -26.60 -9.72 13.17
CA ARG A 343 -26.65 -11.19 13.00
C ARG A 343 -25.34 -11.86 13.39
N HIS A 344 -24.23 -11.19 13.18
CA HIS A 344 -22.92 -11.63 13.63
C HIS A 344 -22.60 -11.22 15.08
N GLY A 345 -23.58 -10.69 15.84
CA GLY A 345 -23.41 -10.37 17.25
C GLY A 345 -22.63 -9.10 17.54
N PHE A 346 -22.53 -8.19 16.58
CA PHE A 346 -21.96 -6.86 16.77
C PHE A 346 -23.11 -5.86 16.98
N THR A 347 -23.03 -5.06 18.05
CA THR A 347 -23.98 -3.98 18.32
C THR A 347 -23.27 -2.65 18.09
N ALA A 348 -23.44 -2.08 16.91
CA ALA A 348 -22.82 -0.83 16.54
C ALA A 348 -23.69 0.38 16.87
N GLN A 349 -23.04 1.47 17.30
CA GLN A 349 -23.63 2.80 17.45
C GLN A 349 -23.10 3.75 16.37
N TRP A 350 -23.85 4.78 16.05
CA TRP A 350 -23.45 5.82 15.11
C TRP A 350 -24.07 7.18 15.46
N ARG A 351 -23.60 8.23 14.82
CA ARG A 351 -24.20 9.58 14.91
C ARG A 351 -24.78 9.95 13.54
N ASP A 352 -26.00 10.46 13.52
CA ASP A 352 -26.78 10.70 12.30
C ASP A 352 -26.11 11.62 11.27
N ASN A 353 -25.29 12.56 11.70
CA ASN A 353 -24.55 13.48 10.83
C ASN A 353 -23.07 13.11 10.61
N GLY A 354 -22.66 11.89 11.00
CA GLY A 354 -21.25 11.46 10.98
C GLY A 354 -20.58 11.51 9.61
N ASN A 355 -21.35 11.45 8.52
CA ASN A 355 -20.83 11.51 7.15
C ASN A 355 -20.89 12.91 6.52
N SER A 356 -21.35 13.95 7.24
CA SER A 356 -21.32 15.29 6.66
C SER A 356 -19.87 15.77 6.47
N PRO A 357 -19.58 16.50 5.40
CA PRO A 357 -18.23 17.03 5.14
C PRO A 357 -17.66 17.82 6.33
N ASP A 358 -18.50 18.64 6.97
CA ASP A 358 -18.08 19.49 8.10
C ASP A 358 -17.69 18.63 9.33
N VAL A 359 -18.44 17.57 9.61
CA VAL A 359 -18.14 16.65 10.72
C VAL A 359 -16.85 15.89 10.43
N ARG A 360 -16.65 15.43 9.18
CA ARG A 360 -15.42 14.78 8.78
C ARG A 360 -14.20 15.68 8.91
N LEU A 361 -14.29 16.92 8.43
CA LEU A 361 -13.21 17.91 8.59
C LEU A 361 -12.91 18.17 10.08
N ALA A 362 -13.92 18.28 10.92
CA ALA A 362 -13.73 18.43 12.36
C ALA A 362 -13.00 17.21 12.97
N MET A 363 -13.27 15.98 12.51
CA MET A 363 -12.56 14.79 12.98
C MET A 363 -11.11 14.75 12.50
N ILE A 364 -10.84 15.17 11.26
CA ILE A 364 -9.49 15.33 10.73
C ILE A 364 -8.70 16.36 11.56
N GLU A 365 -9.32 17.47 11.93
CA GLU A 365 -8.69 18.48 12.78
C GLU A 365 -8.41 17.96 14.19
N ASN A 366 -9.32 17.17 14.78
CA ASN A 366 -9.10 16.54 16.07
C ASN A 366 -7.94 15.56 16.04
N ILE A 367 -7.89 14.69 15.02
CA ILE A 367 -6.78 13.75 14.82
C ILE A 367 -5.47 14.51 14.60
N SER A 368 -5.49 15.57 13.80
CA SER A 368 -4.34 16.45 13.60
C SER A 368 -3.84 17.07 14.92
N ALA A 369 -4.76 17.45 15.81
CA ALA A 369 -4.39 17.98 17.13
C ALA A 369 -3.74 16.91 18.04
N TYR A 370 -4.11 15.62 17.91
CA TYR A 370 -3.42 14.53 18.60
C TYR A 370 -2.01 14.27 18.06
N LEU A 371 -1.79 14.49 16.76
CA LEU A 371 -0.48 14.32 16.13
C LEU A 371 0.49 15.45 16.48
N ARG A 372 -0.03 16.63 16.84
CA ARG A 372 0.76 17.80 17.21
C ARG A 372 1.21 17.75 18.66
N ARG A 373 2.34 18.39 18.93
CA ARG A 373 2.90 18.62 20.26
C ARG A 373 2.72 20.09 20.63
N ARG A 374 2.35 20.38 21.87
CA ARG A 374 2.38 21.75 22.41
C ARG A 374 3.53 21.91 23.38
N ASN A 375 4.40 22.86 23.13
CA ASN A 375 5.45 23.28 24.05
C ASN A 375 4.85 24.15 25.17
N ALA A 376 5.56 24.28 26.30
CA ALA A 376 5.14 25.12 27.42
C ALA A 376 4.93 26.61 27.02
N GLY A 377 5.49 27.06 25.90
CA GLY A 377 5.32 28.43 25.33
C GLY A 377 4.18 28.57 24.32
N GLY A 378 3.38 27.53 24.09
CA GLY A 378 2.26 27.58 23.14
C GLY A 378 2.62 27.35 21.67
N GLU A 379 3.89 27.17 21.35
CA GLU A 379 4.32 26.81 20.00
C GLU A 379 3.98 25.34 19.68
N GLU A 380 3.36 25.10 18.54
CA GLU A 380 3.04 23.76 18.07
C GLU A 380 4.25 23.14 17.41
N SER A 381 4.63 21.94 17.85
CA SER A 381 5.66 21.12 17.22
C SER A 381 5.21 19.66 17.14
N ILE A 382 5.86 18.87 16.29
CA ILE A 382 5.55 17.45 16.13
C ILE A 382 6.24 16.66 17.25
N GLY A 383 5.48 15.84 18.03
CA GLY A 383 6.05 14.95 19.02
C GLY A 383 5.09 14.53 20.13
N VAL A 384 5.47 13.44 20.83
CA VAL A 384 4.61 12.72 21.77
C VAL A 384 4.81 13.15 23.23
N GLU A 385 5.99 13.66 23.60
CA GLU A 385 6.38 13.79 25.03
C GLU A 385 5.63 14.85 25.84
N THR A 386 5.16 15.91 25.20
CA THR A 386 4.45 17.01 25.88
C THR A 386 2.97 17.12 25.54
N ASN A 387 2.48 16.33 24.58
CA ASN A 387 1.06 16.28 24.26
C ASN A 387 0.33 15.32 25.23
N PRO A 388 -0.55 15.79 26.10
CA PRO A 388 -1.33 14.92 26.99
C PRO A 388 -2.25 13.98 26.19
N LYS A 389 -2.73 14.40 25.03
CA LYS A 389 -3.55 13.59 24.12
C LYS A 389 -2.65 13.00 23.02
N ARG A 390 -2.05 11.87 23.33
CA ARG A 390 -1.15 11.18 22.41
C ARG A 390 -1.92 10.44 21.32
N PHE A 391 -1.31 10.38 20.13
CA PHE A 391 -1.72 9.48 19.09
C PHE A 391 -0.60 8.46 18.83
N ILE A 392 -0.89 7.17 18.97
CA ILE A 392 0.09 6.10 18.79
C ILE A 392 -0.54 4.99 17.97
N ILE A 393 0.20 4.44 17.02
CA ILE A 393 -0.16 3.25 16.26
C ILE A 393 0.72 2.09 16.75
N ALA A 394 0.13 0.93 16.99
CA ALA A 394 0.87 -0.26 17.41
C ALA A 394 1.81 -0.74 16.31
N ALA A 395 3.11 -0.70 16.55
CA ALA A 395 4.12 -1.34 15.75
C ALA A 395 4.32 -2.77 16.27
N ARG A 396 3.71 -3.75 15.64
CA ARG A 396 3.87 -5.16 16.02
C ARG A 396 4.41 -5.94 14.85
N GLU A 397 5.46 -6.73 15.07
CA GLU A 397 6.12 -7.55 14.06
C GLU A 397 5.33 -8.82 13.70
N GLU A 398 4.38 -9.24 14.56
CA GLU A 398 3.58 -10.44 14.36
C GLU A 398 2.11 -10.05 14.15
N HIS A 399 1.25 -10.83 13.68
CA HIS A 399 -0.19 -10.84 13.40
C HIS A 399 -1.10 -9.62 13.75
N ARG A 400 -0.61 -8.62 14.46
CA ARG A 400 -1.34 -7.40 14.85
C ARG A 400 -0.83 -6.14 14.16
N GLU A 401 0.03 -6.30 13.17
CA GLU A 401 0.43 -5.17 12.35
C GLU A 401 -0.81 -4.62 11.66
N SER A 402 -1.03 -3.32 11.84
CA SER A 402 -1.92 -2.56 10.98
C SER A 402 -1.07 -1.67 10.07
N PRO A 403 -0.24 -2.25 9.19
CA PRO A 403 0.59 -1.45 8.29
C PRO A 403 -0.27 -0.52 7.45
N PHE A 404 -1.49 -0.91 7.11
CA PHE A 404 -2.42 -0.09 6.36
C PHE A 404 -2.87 1.18 7.12
N VAL A 405 -3.02 1.17 8.44
CA VAL A 405 -3.30 2.39 9.22
C VAL A 405 -2.10 3.32 9.17
N HIS A 406 -0.91 2.77 9.39
CA HIS A 406 0.34 3.51 9.26
C HIS A 406 0.49 4.11 7.84
N HIS A 407 0.24 3.32 6.80
CA HIS A 407 0.33 3.77 5.41
C HIS A 407 -0.72 4.81 5.06
N ALA A 408 -1.92 4.74 5.63
CA ALA A 408 -2.92 5.79 5.48
C ALA A 408 -2.41 7.14 6.00
N PHE A 409 -1.72 7.15 7.14
CA PHE A 409 -1.10 8.37 7.69
C PHE A 409 0.14 8.83 6.95
N GLU A 410 0.96 7.92 6.41
CA GLU A 410 2.17 8.27 5.64
C GLU A 410 1.87 8.92 4.29
N GLY A 411 0.62 8.84 3.82
CA GLY A 411 0.21 9.48 2.57
C GLY A 411 -0.78 8.69 1.72
N GLY A 412 -1.29 7.58 2.22
CA GLY A 412 -2.38 6.85 1.57
C GLY A 412 -3.71 7.59 1.62
N TYR A 413 -3.96 8.38 2.67
CA TYR A 413 -5.14 9.22 2.79
C TYR A 413 -4.83 10.62 2.26
N VAL A 414 -5.44 10.98 1.14
CA VAL A 414 -5.12 12.20 0.38
C VAL A 414 -6.35 13.09 0.19
N TRP A 415 -6.11 14.38 0.00
CA TRP A 415 -7.14 15.30 -0.41
C TRP A 415 -7.55 15.04 -1.86
N ASP A 416 -8.83 15.15 -2.17
CA ASP A 416 -9.33 15.06 -3.55
C ASP A 416 -8.72 16.22 -4.36
N PRO A 417 -8.01 15.93 -5.47
CA PRO A 417 -7.35 16.94 -6.27
C PRO A 417 -8.31 17.96 -6.89
N HIS A 418 -9.57 17.60 -7.08
CA HIS A 418 -10.60 18.52 -7.57
C HIS A 418 -10.96 19.63 -6.56
N PHE A 419 -10.76 19.37 -5.26
CA PHE A 419 -11.05 20.34 -4.20
C PHE A 419 -9.79 21.05 -3.66
N VAL A 420 -8.58 20.55 -3.94
CA VAL A 420 -7.32 21.16 -3.47
C VAL A 420 -7.02 22.49 -4.17
N SER A 421 -7.49 22.71 -5.38
CA SER A 421 -7.27 23.96 -6.14
C SER A 421 -8.10 25.15 -5.65
N VAL A 422 -9.05 24.92 -4.76
CA VAL A 422 -9.88 26.00 -4.21
C VAL A 422 -9.15 26.63 -3.02
N ALA A 423 -8.92 27.94 -3.07
CA ALA A 423 -8.22 28.70 -2.03
C ALA A 423 -8.93 28.64 -0.65
N ASN A 424 -10.15 28.16 -0.61
CA ASN A 424 -10.97 28.07 0.59
C ASN A 424 -10.79 26.67 1.24
N LYS A 425 -10.13 26.62 2.42
CA LYS A 425 -9.91 25.40 3.20
C LYS A 425 -11.21 24.64 3.55
N GLU A 426 -12.32 25.37 3.67
CA GLU A 426 -13.64 24.84 4.03
C GLU A 426 -14.26 23.91 2.96
N LEU A 427 -13.72 23.93 1.73
CA LEU A 427 -14.20 23.10 0.62
C LEU A 427 -13.32 21.87 0.34
N ARG A 428 -12.23 21.68 1.09
CA ARG A 428 -11.39 20.51 0.92
C ARG A 428 -12.09 19.26 1.44
N GLN A 429 -12.12 18.22 0.62
CA GLN A 429 -12.61 16.91 1.00
C GLN A 429 -11.54 15.85 0.71
N PRO A 430 -11.38 14.84 1.56
CA PRO A 430 -10.55 13.70 1.22
C PRO A 430 -11.09 12.93 0.02
N ALA A 431 -10.21 12.27 -0.72
CA ALA A 431 -10.60 11.36 -1.79
C ALA A 431 -11.32 10.13 -1.19
N GLU A 432 -12.46 9.74 -1.79
CA GLU A 432 -13.34 8.70 -1.24
C GLU A 432 -13.09 7.31 -1.83
N ASP A 433 -12.44 7.19 -2.98
CA ASP A 433 -12.35 5.95 -3.75
C ASP A 433 -11.15 5.05 -3.39
N ASP A 434 -10.48 5.26 -2.25
CA ASP A 434 -9.32 4.49 -1.83
C ASP A 434 -9.61 3.64 -0.58
N LYS A 435 -8.97 2.47 -0.50
CA LYS A 435 -8.96 1.61 0.69
C LYS A 435 -8.47 2.35 1.94
N PHE A 436 -7.54 3.29 1.80
CA PHE A 436 -7.03 4.11 2.90
C PHE A 436 -8.04 5.14 3.38
N ALA A 437 -8.91 5.65 2.50
CA ALA A 437 -10.04 6.47 2.91
C ALA A 437 -10.97 5.69 3.84
N ASN A 438 -11.31 4.44 3.50
CA ASN A 438 -12.14 3.58 4.35
C ASN A 438 -11.50 3.33 5.72
N VAL A 439 -10.17 3.15 5.79
CA VAL A 439 -9.42 3.00 7.05
C VAL A 439 -9.55 4.26 7.90
N MET A 440 -9.33 5.43 7.30
CA MET A 440 -9.39 6.69 8.01
C MET A 440 -10.82 7.05 8.42
N HIS A 441 -11.83 6.76 7.59
CA HIS A 441 -13.23 6.91 7.97
C HIS A 441 -13.60 6.02 9.17
N ALA A 442 -13.11 4.79 9.22
CA ALA A 442 -13.31 3.93 10.40
C ALA A 442 -12.67 4.56 11.65
N LEU A 443 -11.49 5.16 11.54
CA LEU A 443 -10.82 5.84 12.64
C LEU A 443 -11.56 7.14 13.04
N GLU A 444 -12.00 7.94 12.09
CA GLU A 444 -12.81 9.13 12.30
C GLU A 444 -14.12 8.81 13.01
N ASN A 445 -14.74 7.66 12.69
CA ASN A 445 -15.92 7.18 13.41
C ASN A 445 -15.62 6.81 14.87
N ILE A 446 -14.43 6.27 15.19
CA ILE A 446 -13.98 6.05 16.58
C ILE A 446 -13.87 7.40 17.30
N GLU A 447 -13.19 8.37 16.68
CA GLU A 447 -13.05 9.72 17.23
C GLU A 447 -14.42 10.35 17.51
N LEU A 448 -15.29 10.35 16.51
CA LEU A 448 -16.62 10.94 16.60
C LEU A 448 -17.48 10.32 17.70
N ASN A 449 -17.50 8.99 17.78
CA ASN A 449 -18.44 8.29 18.67
C ASN A 449 -17.93 8.16 20.11
N PHE A 450 -16.61 8.08 20.30
CA PHE A 450 -16.05 7.73 21.60
C PHE A 450 -15.12 8.79 22.19
N CYS A 451 -14.51 9.66 21.37
CA CYS A 451 -13.53 10.63 21.85
C CYS A 451 -14.08 12.06 21.87
N ALA A 452 -14.65 12.55 20.78
CA ALA A 452 -15.26 13.88 20.68
C ALA A 452 -16.47 14.07 21.62
N GLY A 453 -17.15 12.95 21.97
CA GLY A 453 -18.31 12.97 22.88
C GLY A 453 -17.98 13.08 24.38
N GLN A 454 -16.76 12.79 24.80
CA GLN A 454 -16.39 12.90 26.22
C GLN A 454 -16.25 14.35 26.69
N GLN A 455 -15.85 15.28 25.84
CA GLN A 455 -15.84 16.70 26.19
C GLN A 455 -17.26 17.28 26.30
N THR A 456 -18.19 16.87 25.40
CA THR A 456 -19.56 17.34 25.41
C THR A 456 -20.44 16.70 26.48
N SER A 457 -20.17 15.47 26.92
CA SER A 457 -20.90 14.82 28.00
C SER A 457 -20.51 15.39 29.38
N LEU A 458 -19.20 15.60 29.60
CA LEU A 458 -18.72 16.27 30.82
C LEU A 458 -19.23 17.74 30.90
N GLU A 459 -19.22 18.48 29.79
CA GLU A 459 -19.82 19.83 29.75
C GLU A 459 -21.34 19.81 29.86
N ARG A 460 -22.04 18.83 29.28
CA ARG A 460 -23.50 18.66 29.45
C ARG A 460 -23.87 18.23 30.86
N ASP A 461 -23.09 17.33 31.47
CA ASP A 461 -23.36 16.88 32.84
C ASP A 461 -23.00 17.95 33.86
N THR A 462 -21.93 18.74 33.63
CA THR A 462 -21.65 19.94 34.44
C THR A 462 -22.71 21.03 34.25
N ARG A 463 -23.16 21.30 33.02
CA ARG A 463 -24.28 22.22 32.75
C ARG A 463 -25.62 21.72 33.32
N LYS A 464 -25.90 20.42 33.19
CA LYS A 464 -27.11 19.80 33.84
C LYS A 464 -27.02 19.85 35.35
N ALA A 465 -25.84 19.61 35.95
CA ALA A 465 -25.63 19.73 37.38
C ALA A 465 -25.75 21.21 37.82
N ALA A 466 -25.15 22.13 37.12
CA ALA A 466 -25.29 23.58 37.37
C ALA A 466 -26.72 24.06 37.22
N ASN A 467 -27.43 23.66 36.15
CA ASN A 467 -28.86 24.02 35.99
C ASN A 467 -29.76 23.35 37.05
N ARG A 468 -29.47 22.10 37.51
CA ARG A 468 -30.21 21.50 38.62
C ARG A 468 -29.95 22.26 39.93
N GLN A 469 -28.71 22.67 40.21
CA GLN A 469 -28.42 23.49 41.39
C GLN A 469 -29.10 24.87 41.30
N GLN A 470 -29.19 25.46 40.12
CA GLN A 470 -29.87 26.74 39.92
C GLN A 470 -31.40 26.60 40.09
N VAL A 471 -31.99 25.53 39.57
CA VAL A 471 -33.43 25.23 39.73
C VAL A 471 -33.75 24.87 41.19
N ASP A 472 -32.86 24.14 41.89
CA ASP A 472 -33.04 23.81 43.29
C ASP A 472 -32.89 25.08 44.20
N LEU A 473 -32.04 26.05 43.78
CA LEU A 473 -31.91 27.33 44.48
C LEU A 473 -33.13 28.24 44.21
N GLU A 474 -33.66 28.27 43.01
CA GLU A 474 -34.85 29.07 42.64
C GLU A 474 -36.16 28.47 43.19
N SER A 475 -36.19 27.12 43.38
CA SER A 475 -37.35 26.45 43.96
C SER A 475 -37.33 26.29 45.49
N SER A 476 -36.25 26.79 46.11
CA SER A 476 -36.13 26.78 47.59
C SER A 476 -37.10 27.77 48.20
N PRO A 477 -37.90 27.39 49.24
CA PRO A 477 -38.81 28.33 49.93
C PRO A 477 -38.14 29.56 50.55
N ASN A 478 -36.80 29.61 50.58
CA ASN A 478 -36.00 30.67 51.19
C ASN A 478 -35.18 31.46 50.16
N ALA A 479 -35.49 31.38 48.85
CA ALA A 479 -34.77 32.10 47.79
C ALA A 479 -34.71 33.61 47.96
N TRP A 480 -35.63 34.18 48.72
CA TRP A 480 -35.69 35.63 49.00
C TRP A 480 -34.74 36.10 50.13
N MET A 481 -34.05 35.15 50.82
CA MET A 481 -33.09 35.51 51.90
C MET A 481 -31.67 35.80 51.40
N TRP A 482 -31.38 35.66 50.11
CA TRP A 482 -30.05 35.81 49.52
C TRP A 482 -29.98 36.86 48.44
N GLN A 483 -30.91 37.82 48.38
CA GLN A 483 -30.84 39.04 47.59
C GLN A 483 -30.31 40.24 48.37
#